data_b45843854167fa343f240ebc8acc9b60
#
_entry.id   b45843854167fa343f240ebc8acc9b60
#
_cell.length_a   1.000
_cell.length_b   1.000
_cell.length_c   1.000
_cell.angle_alpha   90.00
_cell.angle_beta   90.00
_cell.angle_gamma   90.00
#
_symmetry.space_group_name_H-M   'P 1'
#
loop_
_entity.id
_entity.type
_entity.pdbx_description
1 polymer ?
#
loop_
_entity_poly.entity_id
_entity_poly.type
_entity_poly.pdbx_seq_one_letter_code
_entity_poly.pdbx_strand_id
1 'polypeptide(L)'
;FRYLKALDARTGKPVWERTTGRVVTWLGYSQQHDTLVVSNKRGIDAVRGKDGEELWQKNEEAPGFGGHPENVWDKVILSGDLVIDQRGPGRAFQIQNGELAEQTHPITGESVPWEFTKTGHHCNYAIASPHLLTFRADVAGFYDRATMGSARLSGFRSGCRNSLIPAGGVLNAPNYAHGCSCSYNLFTSLGLMHVPDVDLWTYNALQSPKSASRRFGINLGAPGDRLATDGTLWMEFPKTGDPSASLEVQVQGETPKWFRHHSSKVSGGRLNWVAASGVEGLSKVRVTLPGLELPQRRYQVNLFFLEPETGQTGRRIFDVAIQGREVLKDLDVARQAGGPQRSLERQFTGVVAKDHIEVSFRAKRGLPLICAVEVIAESEAP
;
A
#
# COMPACT_ATOMS: atom_id res chain seq x y z
N PHE A 1 1.82 -22.19 29.44
CA PHE A 1 1.13 -23.46 29.64
C PHE A 1 1.38 -24.35 28.43
N ARG A 2 1.55 -25.68 28.62
CA ARG A 2 1.70 -26.69 27.55
C ARG A 2 0.46 -27.56 27.41
N TYR A 3 -0.68 -27.05 27.81
CA TYR A 3 -1.88 -27.83 27.93
C TYR A 3 -3.09 -27.03 27.49
N LEU A 4 -3.91 -27.61 26.62
CA LEU A 4 -5.18 -27.08 26.17
C LEU A 4 -6.30 -27.96 26.69
N LYS A 5 -7.40 -27.36 27.11
CA LYS A 5 -8.58 -28.05 27.58
C LYS A 5 -9.82 -27.32 27.07
N ALA A 6 -10.66 -28.01 26.32
CA ALA A 6 -11.97 -27.51 25.95
C ALA A 6 -13.00 -28.02 27.00
N LEU A 7 -13.86 -27.11 27.43
CA LEU A 7 -14.94 -27.42 28.38
C LEU A 7 -16.29 -27.13 27.75
N ASP A 8 -17.26 -27.97 28.02
CA ASP A 8 -18.66 -27.65 27.73
C ASP A 8 -19.09 -26.44 28.57
N ALA A 9 -19.55 -25.38 27.92
CA ALA A 9 -19.85 -24.11 28.58
C ALA A 9 -21.03 -24.18 29.58
N ARG A 10 -21.91 -25.17 29.45
CA ARG A 10 -23.07 -25.34 30.34
C ARG A 10 -22.77 -26.22 31.53
N THR A 11 -21.94 -27.24 31.36
CA THR A 11 -21.70 -28.26 32.39
C THR A 11 -20.33 -28.13 33.01
N GLY A 12 -19.40 -27.41 32.41
CA GLY A 12 -18.00 -27.31 32.86
C GLY A 12 -17.21 -28.61 32.65
N LYS A 13 -17.79 -29.64 32.04
CA LYS A 13 -17.10 -30.92 31.84
C LYS A 13 -16.12 -30.82 30.64
N PRO A 14 -14.99 -31.56 30.76
CA PRO A 14 -14.07 -31.64 29.63
C PRO A 14 -14.73 -32.23 28.40
N VAL A 15 -14.55 -31.60 27.25
CA VAL A 15 -14.89 -32.11 25.93
C VAL A 15 -13.69 -32.84 25.36
N TRP A 16 -12.53 -32.19 25.42
CA TRP A 16 -11.24 -32.79 25.06
C TRP A 16 -10.10 -32.11 25.82
N GLU A 17 -8.99 -32.80 25.88
CA GLU A 17 -7.74 -32.32 26.50
C GLU A 17 -6.56 -32.68 25.61
N ARG A 18 -5.58 -31.78 25.51
CA ARG A 18 -4.40 -31.96 24.67
C ARG A 18 -3.17 -31.31 25.28
N THR A 19 -2.05 -32.02 25.24
CA THR A 19 -0.73 -31.45 25.52
C THR A 19 -0.20 -30.81 24.19
N THR A 20 0.25 -29.59 24.26
CA THR A 20 0.89 -28.90 23.14
C THR A 20 2.40 -29.11 23.14
N GLY A 21 3.03 -29.16 21.99
CA GLY A 21 4.48 -29.29 21.85
C GLY A 21 5.25 -28.06 22.32
N ARG A 22 4.53 -26.95 22.62
CA ARG A 22 5.11 -25.66 23.00
C ARG A 22 4.33 -25.01 24.15
N VAL A 23 4.95 -24.03 24.81
CA VAL A 23 4.25 -23.16 25.75
C VAL A 23 3.32 -22.23 24.98
N VAL A 24 2.03 -22.26 25.26
CA VAL A 24 1.03 -21.37 24.68
C VAL A 24 1.06 -20.02 25.39
N THR A 25 1.29 -18.93 24.63
CA THR A 25 1.29 -17.57 25.16
C THR A 25 0.14 -16.74 24.58
N TRP A 26 -0.42 -17.18 23.45
CA TRP A 26 -1.61 -16.59 22.86
C TRP A 26 -2.50 -17.68 22.26
N LEU A 27 -3.80 -17.46 22.28
CA LEU A 27 -4.79 -18.30 21.62
C LEU A 27 -5.93 -17.46 21.06
N GLY A 28 -6.52 -17.94 19.96
CA GLY A 28 -7.71 -17.40 19.33
C GLY A 28 -8.50 -18.50 18.65
N TYR A 29 -9.81 -18.32 18.56
CA TYR A 29 -10.72 -19.29 17.96
C TYR A 29 -11.49 -18.68 16.79
N SER A 30 -11.49 -19.36 15.65
CA SER A 30 -12.33 -19.05 14.51
C SER A 30 -13.57 -19.95 14.54
N GLN A 31 -14.70 -19.35 14.80
CA GLN A 31 -15.98 -20.06 14.77
C GLN A 31 -16.34 -20.53 13.36
N GLN A 32 -16.02 -19.73 12.35
CA GLN A 32 -16.28 -20.05 10.95
C GLN A 32 -15.60 -21.34 10.49
N HIS A 33 -14.38 -21.59 10.98
CA HIS A 33 -13.56 -22.74 10.57
C HIS A 33 -13.45 -23.81 11.65
N ASP A 34 -14.12 -23.64 12.78
CA ASP A 34 -13.97 -24.52 13.95
C ASP A 34 -12.49 -24.76 14.30
N THR A 35 -11.68 -23.70 14.25
CA THR A 35 -10.22 -23.80 14.40
C THR A 35 -9.74 -22.96 15.58
N LEU A 36 -9.10 -23.60 16.55
CA LEU A 36 -8.36 -22.97 17.62
C LEU A 36 -6.89 -22.82 17.18
N VAL A 37 -6.42 -21.60 17.12
CA VAL A 37 -5.03 -21.26 16.81
C VAL A 37 -4.31 -20.86 18.09
N VAL A 38 -3.16 -21.45 18.34
CA VAL A 38 -2.29 -21.13 19.46
C VAL A 38 -0.91 -20.74 18.97
N SER A 39 -0.27 -19.82 19.65
CA SER A 39 1.05 -19.36 19.23
C SER A 39 1.97 -19.01 20.40
N ASN A 40 3.25 -18.94 20.09
CA ASN A 40 4.30 -18.35 20.89
C ASN A 40 5.45 -17.87 19.96
N LYS A 41 6.56 -17.42 20.54
CA LYS A 41 7.73 -16.97 19.77
C LYS A 41 8.38 -18.04 18.85
N ARG A 42 8.05 -19.32 19.02
CA ARG A 42 8.64 -20.45 18.27
C ARG A 42 7.72 -21.02 17.21
N GLY A 43 6.49 -20.53 17.07
CA GLY A 43 5.59 -20.99 16.03
C GLY A 43 4.11 -20.88 16.35
N ILE A 44 3.33 -21.47 15.45
CA ILE A 44 1.87 -21.43 15.46
C ILE A 44 1.36 -22.86 15.26
N ASP A 45 0.37 -23.26 16.05
CA ASP A 45 -0.34 -24.54 15.89
C ASP A 45 -1.83 -24.25 15.70
N ALA A 46 -2.48 -25.01 14.84
CA ALA A 46 -3.93 -25.01 14.67
C ALA A 46 -4.51 -26.38 15.02
N VAL A 47 -5.56 -26.36 15.81
CA VAL A 47 -6.29 -27.58 16.19
C VAL A 47 -7.78 -27.40 15.94
N ARG A 48 -8.48 -28.49 15.64
CA ARG A 48 -9.92 -28.45 15.44
C ARG A 48 -10.62 -28.17 16.78
N GLY A 49 -11.55 -27.23 16.79
CA GLY A 49 -12.27 -26.82 18.00
C GLY A 49 -13.10 -27.94 18.60
N LYS A 50 -13.75 -28.76 17.77
CA LYS A 50 -14.66 -29.82 18.18
C LYS A 50 -14.00 -30.94 19.02
N ASP A 51 -12.80 -31.39 18.65
CA ASP A 51 -12.17 -32.60 19.16
C ASP A 51 -10.69 -32.41 19.55
N GLY A 52 -10.09 -31.23 19.23
CA GLY A 52 -8.69 -30.95 19.52
C GLY A 52 -7.70 -31.66 18.57
N GLU A 53 -8.17 -32.23 17.46
CA GLU A 53 -7.28 -32.81 16.45
C GLU A 53 -6.36 -31.75 15.84
N GLU A 54 -5.07 -32.08 15.64
CA GLU A 54 -4.13 -31.17 14.99
C GLU A 54 -4.46 -31.05 13.52
N LEU A 55 -4.62 -29.79 13.06
CA LEU A 55 -4.84 -29.47 11.66
C LEU A 55 -3.50 -29.19 10.97
N TRP A 56 -2.69 -28.36 11.57
CA TRP A 56 -1.35 -28.02 11.05
C TRP A 56 -0.48 -27.36 12.13
N GLN A 57 0.82 -27.32 11.86
CA GLN A 57 1.82 -26.71 12.72
C GLN A 57 2.86 -25.96 11.89
N LYS A 58 3.29 -24.78 12.37
CA LYS A 58 4.41 -23.99 11.85
C LYS A 58 5.46 -23.81 12.94
N ASN A 59 6.64 -24.37 12.68
CA ASN A 59 7.79 -24.27 13.56
C ASN A 59 8.78 -23.25 12.99
N GLU A 60 8.59 -21.99 13.32
CA GLU A 60 9.51 -20.93 12.90
C GLU A 60 9.89 -20.09 14.12
N GLU A 61 11.19 -19.94 14.36
CA GLU A 61 11.68 -18.99 15.34
C GLU A 61 11.44 -17.55 14.83
N ALA A 62 10.86 -16.73 15.68
CA ALA A 62 10.74 -15.30 15.37
C ALA A 62 12.17 -14.72 15.23
N PRO A 63 12.47 -14.00 14.13
CA PRO A 63 13.73 -13.29 14.04
C PRO A 63 13.90 -12.37 15.25
N GLY A 64 15.02 -12.48 15.94
CA GLY A 64 15.32 -11.65 17.11
C GLY A 64 15.45 -10.19 16.71
N PHE A 65 14.44 -9.39 17.01
CA PHE A 65 14.56 -7.94 16.98
C PHE A 65 14.99 -7.44 18.35
N GLY A 66 16.18 -6.85 18.41
CA GLY A 66 16.76 -6.34 19.64
C GLY A 66 15.86 -5.29 20.31
N GLY A 67 15.65 -5.46 21.61
CA GLY A 67 15.24 -4.38 22.52
C GLY A 67 13.74 -4.20 22.78
N HIS A 68 12.84 -5.02 22.25
CA HIS A 68 11.40 -4.92 22.54
C HIS A 68 10.92 -6.02 23.53
N PRO A 69 9.90 -5.72 24.38
CA PRO A 69 9.35 -6.71 25.29
C PRO A 69 8.91 -7.96 24.51
N GLU A 70 9.39 -9.11 24.90
CA GLU A 70 9.18 -10.43 24.28
C GLU A 70 7.69 -10.77 24.02
N ASN A 71 6.77 -10.07 24.64
CA ASN A 71 5.34 -10.40 24.69
C ASN A 71 4.51 -9.88 23.52
N VAL A 72 5.08 -9.11 22.60
CA VAL A 72 4.34 -8.51 21.46
C VAL A 72 4.40 -9.41 20.23
N TRP A 73 5.43 -10.22 20.12
CA TRP A 73 5.77 -11.00 18.93
C TRP A 73 5.15 -12.40 18.87
N ASP A 74 4.51 -12.83 19.97
CA ASP A 74 3.87 -14.15 20.06
C ASP A 74 2.47 -14.17 19.48
N LYS A 75 1.90 -12.99 19.19
CA LYS A 75 0.49 -12.84 18.88
C LYS A 75 0.26 -12.88 17.39
N VAL A 76 -0.70 -13.68 16.99
CA VAL A 76 -1.23 -13.70 15.63
C VAL A 76 -2.58 -12.98 15.59
N ILE A 77 -3.07 -12.74 14.39
CA ILE A 77 -4.39 -12.17 14.14
C ILE A 77 -5.20 -13.21 13.38
N LEU A 78 -6.41 -13.51 13.85
CA LEU A 78 -7.39 -14.26 13.07
C LEU A 78 -8.28 -13.27 12.31
N SER A 79 -8.37 -13.41 11.01
CA SER A 79 -9.18 -12.53 10.18
C SER A 79 -9.71 -13.24 8.93
N GLY A 80 -10.98 -13.65 8.97
CA GLY A 80 -11.57 -14.46 7.92
C GLY A 80 -10.83 -15.79 7.77
N ASP A 81 -10.35 -16.07 6.59
CA ASP A 81 -9.63 -17.29 6.24
C ASP A 81 -8.13 -17.26 6.57
N LEU A 82 -7.66 -16.16 7.20
CA LEU A 82 -6.24 -15.91 7.43
C LEU A 82 -5.84 -15.97 8.90
N VAL A 83 -4.69 -16.58 9.13
CA VAL A 83 -3.87 -16.46 10.34
C VAL A 83 -2.70 -15.56 10.02
N ILE A 84 -2.72 -14.31 10.51
CA ILE A 84 -1.70 -13.31 10.20
C ILE A 84 -0.64 -13.34 11.33
N ASP A 85 0.55 -13.75 10.95
CA ASP A 85 1.73 -13.70 11.81
C ASP A 85 2.35 -12.30 11.76
N GLN A 86 2.49 -11.68 12.93
CA GLN A 86 3.03 -10.32 13.04
C GLN A 86 4.54 -10.28 13.25
N ARG A 87 5.21 -11.42 13.22
CA ARG A 87 6.66 -11.55 13.41
C ARG A 87 7.37 -11.21 12.09
N GLY A 88 8.40 -10.37 12.14
CA GLY A 88 9.15 -9.92 10.97
C GLY A 88 8.29 -9.13 9.97
N PRO A 89 8.48 -9.28 8.66
CA PRO A 89 7.49 -8.87 7.69
C PRO A 89 6.24 -9.73 7.96
N GLY A 90 5.12 -9.10 8.33
CA GLY A 90 3.88 -9.82 8.63
C GLY A 90 3.48 -10.72 7.47
N ARG A 91 3.29 -12.02 7.72
CA ARG A 91 2.87 -13.02 6.74
C ARG A 91 1.51 -13.55 7.09
N ALA A 92 0.79 -14.07 6.13
CA ALA A 92 -0.47 -14.74 6.40
C ALA A 92 -0.42 -16.20 5.98
N PHE A 93 -1.13 -17.04 6.72
CA PHE A 93 -1.35 -18.44 6.43
C PHE A 93 -2.84 -18.72 6.28
N GLN A 94 -3.20 -19.63 5.41
CA GLN A 94 -4.57 -20.15 5.32
C GLN A 94 -4.92 -20.89 6.61
N ILE A 95 -6.03 -20.51 7.23
CA ILE A 95 -6.41 -21.06 8.53
C ILE A 95 -6.69 -22.57 8.48
N GLN A 96 -7.12 -23.07 7.32
CA GLN A 96 -7.54 -24.48 7.15
C GLN A 96 -6.36 -25.45 7.06
N ASN A 97 -5.24 -25.04 6.43
CA ASN A 97 -4.14 -25.97 6.10
C ASN A 97 -2.75 -25.41 6.45
N GLY A 98 -2.68 -24.14 6.89
CA GLY A 98 -1.42 -23.48 7.23
C GLY A 98 -0.55 -23.15 6.02
N GLU A 99 -1.04 -23.28 4.78
CA GLU A 99 -0.29 -22.85 3.61
C GLU A 99 -0.10 -21.33 3.60
N LEU A 100 1.00 -20.87 3.03
CA LEU A 100 1.28 -19.45 2.90
C LEU A 100 0.20 -18.81 2.02
N ALA A 101 -0.43 -17.77 2.53
CA ALA A 101 -1.39 -17.00 1.74
C ALA A 101 -0.66 -16.18 0.69
N GLU A 102 -1.28 -16.02 -0.45
CA GLU A 102 -0.75 -15.27 -1.58
C GLU A 102 -1.63 -14.07 -1.93
N GLN A 103 -1.04 -13.11 -2.61
CA GLN A 103 -1.72 -11.95 -3.17
C GLN A 103 -1.16 -11.63 -4.57
N THR A 104 -1.95 -10.95 -5.39
CA THR A 104 -1.49 -10.53 -6.71
C THR A 104 -0.61 -9.28 -6.59
N HIS A 105 0.61 -9.35 -7.11
CA HIS A 105 1.50 -8.20 -7.17
C HIS A 105 0.94 -7.15 -8.15
N PRO A 106 0.67 -5.90 -7.73
CA PRO A 106 -0.10 -4.95 -8.54
C PRO A 106 0.64 -4.50 -9.82
N ILE A 107 1.98 -4.56 -9.84
CA ILE A 107 2.79 -4.15 -10.98
C ILE A 107 2.98 -5.29 -11.99
N THR A 108 3.24 -6.53 -11.52
CA THR A 108 3.57 -7.66 -12.40
C THR A 108 2.37 -8.56 -12.68
N GLY A 109 1.38 -8.60 -11.80
CA GLY A 109 0.26 -9.53 -11.86
C GLY A 109 0.57 -10.94 -11.38
N GLU A 110 1.79 -11.18 -10.87
CA GLU A 110 2.20 -12.48 -10.34
C GLU A 110 1.60 -12.75 -8.97
N SER A 111 1.45 -14.02 -8.63
CA SER A 111 1.15 -14.45 -7.27
C SER A 111 2.43 -14.32 -6.43
N VAL A 112 2.32 -13.61 -5.32
CA VAL A 112 3.41 -13.38 -4.37
C VAL A 112 2.90 -13.63 -2.95
N PRO A 113 3.76 -13.98 -2.00
CA PRO A 113 3.35 -14.12 -0.61
C PRO A 113 2.63 -12.88 -0.11
N TRP A 114 1.52 -13.10 0.63
CA TRP A 114 0.85 -12.00 1.30
C TRP A 114 1.72 -11.49 2.46
N GLU A 115 2.04 -10.21 2.42
CA GLU A 115 2.86 -9.56 3.42
C GLU A 115 2.28 -8.19 3.79
N PHE A 116 2.49 -7.76 5.04
CA PHE A 116 2.29 -6.37 5.43
C PHE A 116 3.44 -5.89 6.30
N THR A 117 3.81 -4.65 6.16
CA THR A 117 4.91 -4.04 6.92
C THR A 117 4.38 -3.02 7.90
N LYS A 118 4.71 -3.21 9.18
CA LYS A 118 4.57 -2.16 10.19
C LYS A 118 5.84 -1.31 10.17
N THR A 119 5.70 -0.07 9.77
CA THR A 119 6.81 0.89 9.75
C THR A 119 6.88 1.68 11.07
N GLY A 120 8.05 2.23 11.36
CA GLY A 120 8.29 3.02 12.56
C GLY A 120 8.31 2.21 13.85
N HIS A 121 8.41 2.91 14.99
CA HIS A 121 8.43 2.28 16.30
C HIS A 121 7.05 1.80 16.72
N HIS A 122 6.96 0.54 17.14
CA HIS A 122 5.71 -0.07 17.58
C HIS A 122 5.92 -0.85 18.89
N CYS A 123 5.00 -0.65 19.84
CA CYS A 123 5.01 -1.32 21.16
C CYS A 123 3.81 -2.26 21.34
N ASN A 124 2.87 -2.28 20.41
CA ASN A 124 1.67 -3.09 20.46
C ASN A 124 1.54 -3.99 19.22
N TYR A 125 0.64 -4.94 19.30
CA TYR A 125 0.26 -5.78 18.17
C TYR A 125 -0.82 -5.08 17.32
N ALA A 126 -0.88 -5.43 16.04
CA ALA A 126 -1.92 -4.96 15.15
C ALA A 126 -3.26 -5.64 15.48
N ILE A 127 -4.35 -4.94 15.19
CA ILE A 127 -5.71 -5.46 15.23
C ILE A 127 -6.27 -5.47 13.83
N ALA A 128 -6.99 -6.53 13.45
CA ALA A 128 -7.69 -6.62 12.18
C ALA A 128 -9.16 -6.23 12.30
N SER A 129 -9.62 -5.53 11.29
CA SER A 129 -11.02 -5.47 10.86
C SER A 129 -11.15 -6.12 9.48
N PRO A 130 -12.34 -6.25 8.90
CA PRO A 130 -12.50 -6.76 7.53
C PRO A 130 -11.68 -6.00 6.49
N HIS A 131 -11.44 -4.71 6.69
CA HIS A 131 -10.80 -3.82 5.72
C HIS A 131 -9.40 -3.34 6.11
N LEU A 132 -9.11 -3.26 7.42
CA LEU A 132 -7.89 -2.63 7.91
C LEU A 132 -7.16 -3.52 8.91
N LEU A 133 -5.82 -3.45 8.88
CA LEU A 133 -4.99 -3.74 10.05
C LEU A 133 -4.57 -2.41 10.65
N THR A 134 -4.81 -2.22 11.95
CA THR A 134 -4.45 -0.97 12.64
C THR A 134 -3.37 -1.23 13.68
N PHE A 135 -2.40 -0.35 13.75
CA PHE A 135 -1.22 -0.53 14.62
C PHE A 135 -0.57 0.81 14.95
N ARG A 136 0.45 0.78 15.76
CA ARG A 136 1.35 1.90 15.99
C ARG A 136 2.51 1.86 15.00
N ALA A 137 2.77 3.00 14.34
CA ALA A 137 3.86 3.24 13.39
C ALA A 137 4.57 4.57 13.73
N ASP A 138 5.20 4.64 14.91
CA ASP A 138 5.58 5.86 15.65
C ASP A 138 4.35 6.67 16.09
N VAL A 139 3.48 6.96 15.20
CA VAL A 139 2.14 7.55 15.34
C VAL A 139 1.06 6.46 15.14
N ALA A 140 -0.18 6.82 14.98
CA ALA A 140 -1.22 5.89 14.53
C ALA A 140 -0.94 5.45 13.10
N GLY A 141 -1.14 4.17 12.81
CA GLY A 141 -0.93 3.60 11.49
C GLY A 141 -1.98 2.57 11.13
N PHE A 142 -2.13 2.35 9.85
CA PHE A 142 -2.98 1.28 9.32
C PHE A 142 -2.40 0.69 8.02
N TYR A 143 -2.85 -0.50 7.71
CA TYR A 143 -2.68 -1.16 6.43
C TYR A 143 -4.08 -1.43 5.85
N ASP A 144 -4.34 -0.93 4.67
CA ASP A 144 -5.57 -1.19 3.92
C ASP A 144 -5.43 -2.51 3.16
N ARG A 145 -6.28 -3.46 3.49
CA ARG A 145 -6.24 -4.82 2.94
C ARG A 145 -6.68 -4.89 1.48
N ALA A 146 -7.48 -3.95 1.03
CA ALA A 146 -7.96 -3.90 -0.35
C ALA A 146 -6.93 -3.28 -1.30
N THR A 147 -6.24 -2.24 -0.84
CA THR A 147 -5.27 -1.49 -1.66
C THR A 147 -3.82 -1.90 -1.39
N MET A 148 -3.57 -2.75 -0.38
CA MET A 148 -2.23 -3.16 0.08
C MET A 148 -1.35 -1.97 0.49
N GLY A 149 -1.95 -0.84 0.75
CA GLY A 149 -1.27 0.39 1.13
C GLY A 149 -1.27 0.61 2.63
N SER A 150 -0.17 1.08 3.16
CA SER A 150 -0.05 1.54 4.54
C SER A 150 -0.07 3.06 4.61
N ALA A 151 -0.53 3.60 5.73
CA ALA A 151 -0.39 5.03 6.00
C ALA A 151 -0.18 5.30 7.48
N ARG A 152 0.34 6.50 7.76
CA ARG A 152 0.52 7.02 9.11
C ARG A 152 -0.39 8.22 9.33
N LEU A 153 -1.12 8.20 10.44
CA LEU A 153 -2.00 9.29 10.84
C LEU A 153 -1.26 10.12 11.91
N SER A 154 -0.69 11.23 11.50
CA SER A 154 0.10 12.10 12.38
C SER A 154 -0.75 12.79 13.47
N GLY A 155 -0.11 13.21 14.56
CA GLY A 155 -0.74 13.97 15.63
C GLY A 155 -1.29 13.13 16.79
N PHE A 156 -1.42 11.83 16.64
CA PHE A 156 -1.81 10.92 17.72
C PHE A 156 -1.22 9.50 17.51
N ARG A 157 -1.33 8.64 18.50
CA ARG A 157 -0.93 7.24 18.43
C ARG A 157 -1.75 6.38 19.38
N SER A 158 -1.72 5.07 19.20
CA SER A 158 -2.12 4.14 20.26
C SER A 158 -1.13 4.18 21.42
N GLY A 159 -1.58 3.84 22.62
CA GLY A 159 -0.70 3.61 23.75
C GLY A 159 0.15 2.34 23.56
N CYS A 160 1.13 2.13 24.47
CA CYS A 160 2.01 0.95 24.39
C CYS A 160 1.26 -0.38 24.59
N ARG A 161 0.11 -0.36 25.23
CA ARG A 161 -0.71 -1.54 25.55
C ARG A 161 -2.12 -1.47 24.95
N ASN A 162 -2.51 -0.32 24.43
CA ASN A 162 -3.83 -0.08 23.88
C ASN A 162 -3.71 0.01 22.34
N SER A 163 -4.47 -0.80 21.64
CA SER A 163 -4.49 -0.81 20.19
C SER A 163 -5.51 0.21 19.65
N LEU A 164 -5.35 0.58 18.39
CA LEU A 164 -6.38 1.33 17.65
C LEU A 164 -7.48 0.36 17.26
N ILE A 165 -8.72 0.67 17.55
CA ILE A 165 -9.85 -0.25 17.41
C ILE A 165 -10.83 0.29 16.37
N PRO A 166 -10.82 -0.22 15.12
CA PRO A 166 -11.85 0.10 14.13
C PRO A 166 -13.14 -0.67 14.47
N ALA A 167 -14.17 0.05 14.88
CA ALA A 167 -15.46 -0.53 15.21
C ALA A 167 -16.60 0.45 14.97
N GLY A 168 -17.73 -0.04 14.41
CA GLY A 168 -18.93 0.79 14.20
C GLY A 168 -18.72 1.99 13.29
N GLY A 169 -17.83 1.91 12.31
CA GLY A 169 -17.50 3.04 11.42
C GLY A 169 -16.58 4.10 12.04
N VAL A 170 -16.07 3.85 13.24
CA VAL A 170 -15.18 4.77 13.97
C VAL A 170 -13.85 4.09 14.25
N LEU A 171 -12.75 4.78 14.03
CA LEU A 171 -11.45 4.38 14.54
C LEU A 171 -11.29 4.93 15.96
N ASN A 172 -11.35 4.03 16.93
CA ASN A 172 -11.18 4.38 18.34
C ASN A 172 -9.71 4.35 18.71
N ALA A 173 -9.18 5.47 19.20
CA ALA A 173 -7.85 5.61 19.76
C ALA A 173 -7.99 5.83 21.26
N PRO A 174 -7.85 4.77 22.11
CA PRO A 174 -7.90 4.91 23.55
C PRO A 174 -6.76 5.80 24.06
N ASN A 175 -6.94 6.39 25.24
CA ASN A 175 -5.90 7.18 25.85
C ASN A 175 -4.61 6.36 26.05
N TYR A 176 -3.50 7.04 26.32
CA TYR A 176 -2.19 6.39 26.49
C TYR A 176 -2.15 5.45 27.69
N ALA A 177 -1.22 4.48 27.66
CA ALA A 177 -0.95 3.62 28.79
C ALA A 177 -0.14 4.38 29.86
N HIS A 178 -0.50 4.19 31.15
CA HIS A 178 0.22 4.78 32.27
C HIS A 178 1.73 4.49 32.20
N GLY A 179 2.54 5.51 32.46
CA GLY A 179 4.00 5.42 32.43
C GLY A 179 4.63 5.51 31.03
N CYS A 180 3.83 5.68 29.98
CA CYS A 180 4.36 5.89 28.64
C CYS A 180 4.89 7.32 28.47
N SER A 181 6.17 7.47 28.12
CA SER A 181 6.85 8.76 27.93
C SER A 181 7.16 9.12 26.46
N CYS A 182 6.72 8.28 25.50
CA CYS A 182 6.91 8.56 24.09
C CYS A 182 6.12 9.78 23.62
N SER A 183 6.54 10.39 22.49
CA SER A 183 5.84 11.51 21.84
C SER A 183 4.39 11.17 21.47
N TYR A 184 3.55 12.19 21.30
CA TYR A 184 2.14 12.09 20.94
C TYR A 184 1.27 11.32 21.96
N ASN A 185 1.58 11.47 23.25
CA ASN A 185 0.72 10.94 24.32
C ASN A 185 -0.65 11.62 24.28
N LEU A 186 -1.69 10.81 24.30
CA LEU A 186 -3.07 11.26 24.46
C LEU A 186 -3.50 11.08 25.92
N PHE A 187 -4.02 12.15 26.51
CA PHE A 187 -4.62 12.14 27.86
C PHE A 187 -6.15 11.99 27.79
N THR A 188 -6.66 11.74 26.58
CA THR A 188 -8.08 11.48 26.30
C THR A 188 -8.18 10.44 25.18
N SER A 189 -9.34 9.81 25.09
CA SER A 189 -9.65 8.93 23.96
C SER A 189 -10.15 9.74 22.78
N LEU A 190 -9.84 9.32 21.55
CA LEU A 190 -10.30 9.90 20.31
C LEU A 190 -11.17 8.90 19.54
N GLY A 191 -12.22 9.40 18.93
CA GLY A 191 -12.99 8.70 17.90
C GLY A 191 -12.82 9.42 16.56
N LEU A 192 -12.27 8.75 15.54
CA LEU A 192 -12.06 9.33 14.23
C LEU A 192 -13.01 8.70 13.23
N MET A 193 -13.69 9.55 12.46
CA MET A 193 -14.60 9.11 11.42
C MET A 193 -13.97 9.33 10.04
N HIS A 194 -14.34 8.48 9.09
CA HIS A 194 -13.96 8.65 7.71
C HIS A 194 -14.60 9.91 7.09
N VAL A 195 -13.79 10.69 6.39
CA VAL A 195 -14.22 11.86 5.63
C VAL A 195 -13.95 11.58 4.16
N PRO A 196 -14.98 11.28 3.33
CA PRO A 196 -14.80 10.84 1.93
C PRO A 196 -14.04 11.83 1.05
N ASP A 197 -14.17 13.12 1.34
CA ASP A 197 -13.57 14.21 0.54
C ASP A 197 -12.08 14.44 0.83
N VAL A 198 -11.52 13.74 1.82
CA VAL A 198 -10.08 13.84 2.15
C VAL A 198 -9.28 12.90 1.27
N ASP A 199 -8.28 13.43 0.56
CA ASP A 199 -7.34 12.60 -0.21
C ASP A 199 -6.57 11.68 0.73
N LEU A 200 -6.72 10.37 0.52
CA LEU A 200 -5.94 9.36 1.23
C LEU A 200 -4.76 8.93 0.36
N TRP A 201 -3.56 9.07 0.92
CA TRP A 201 -2.31 8.62 0.33
C TRP A 201 -1.70 7.56 1.21
N THR A 202 -1.11 6.56 0.58
CA THR A 202 -0.49 5.41 1.24
C THR A 202 0.94 5.26 0.76
N TYR A 203 1.64 4.29 1.30
CA TYR A 203 2.88 3.77 0.76
C TYR A 203 2.78 2.25 0.67
N ASN A 204 3.38 1.69 -0.36
CA ASN A 204 3.39 0.25 -0.59
C ASN A 204 4.79 -0.28 -0.33
N ALA A 205 4.97 -1.04 0.75
CA ALA A 205 6.24 -1.69 1.07
C ALA A 205 6.52 -2.93 0.20
N LEU A 206 6.03 -2.93 -1.02
CA LEU A 206 6.26 -4.00 -1.99
C LEU A 206 7.74 -4.07 -2.36
N GLN A 207 8.24 -5.27 -2.50
CA GLN A 207 9.57 -5.48 -3.07
C GLN A 207 9.59 -5.01 -4.52
N SER A 208 10.75 -4.49 -4.97
CA SER A 208 10.90 -4.12 -6.38
C SER A 208 10.66 -5.34 -7.27
N PRO A 209 9.83 -5.21 -8.31
CA PRO A 209 9.48 -6.31 -9.20
C PRO A 209 10.73 -6.89 -9.87
N LYS A 210 10.84 -8.20 -9.92
CA LYS A 210 11.91 -8.91 -10.62
C LYS A 210 11.52 -9.31 -12.04
N SER A 211 10.23 -9.41 -12.29
CA SER A 211 9.64 -9.77 -13.59
C SER A 211 9.09 -8.56 -14.30
N ALA A 212 8.71 -8.79 -15.55
CA ALA A 212 8.15 -7.75 -16.42
C ALA A 212 6.90 -7.12 -15.83
N SER A 213 6.84 -5.79 -15.87
CA SER A 213 5.65 -5.06 -15.48
C SER A 213 4.47 -5.35 -16.41
N ARG A 214 3.31 -5.57 -15.81
CA ARG A 214 2.04 -5.61 -16.51
C ARG A 214 1.41 -4.21 -16.58
N ARG A 215 1.40 -3.50 -15.45
CA ARG A 215 0.79 -2.17 -15.33
C ARG A 215 1.36 -1.43 -14.13
N PHE A 216 1.61 -0.14 -14.27
CA PHE A 216 1.93 0.78 -13.19
C PHE A 216 1.76 2.24 -13.62
N GLY A 217 1.70 3.15 -12.66
CA GLY A 217 1.71 4.59 -12.88
C GLY A 217 2.78 5.29 -12.05
N ILE A 218 3.37 6.35 -12.58
CA ILE A 218 4.22 7.29 -11.84
C ILE A 218 3.47 8.60 -11.72
N ASN A 219 3.18 9.00 -10.49
CA ASN A 219 2.49 10.24 -10.18
C ASN A 219 3.49 11.28 -9.69
N LEU A 220 3.78 12.24 -10.54
CA LEU A 220 4.81 13.26 -10.30
C LEU A 220 4.30 14.31 -9.29
N GLY A 221 5.07 14.53 -8.23
CA GLY A 221 4.71 15.46 -7.15
C GLY A 221 3.66 14.91 -6.16
N ALA A 222 3.19 13.68 -6.29
CA ALA A 222 2.26 13.08 -5.34
C ALA A 222 2.90 12.90 -3.95
N PRO A 223 2.10 12.92 -2.87
CA PRO A 223 2.61 12.77 -1.51
C PRO A 223 2.65 11.32 -1.03
N GLY A 224 2.37 10.37 -1.88
CA GLY A 224 2.35 8.94 -1.58
C GLY A 224 1.85 8.11 -2.75
N ASP A 225 1.75 6.80 -2.52
CA ASP A 225 1.22 5.85 -3.47
C ASP A 225 -0.31 5.73 -3.36
N ARG A 226 -0.93 5.24 -4.43
CA ARG A 226 -2.36 4.91 -4.42
C ARG A 226 -2.69 3.84 -5.45
N LEU A 227 -3.42 2.80 -5.02
CA LEU A 227 -3.97 1.81 -5.96
C LEU A 227 -5.30 2.34 -6.51
N ALA A 228 -5.40 2.45 -7.82
CA ALA A 228 -6.63 2.83 -8.50
C ALA A 228 -7.59 1.63 -8.65
N THR A 229 -8.87 1.91 -8.87
CA THR A 229 -9.92 0.88 -9.00
C THR A 229 -9.72 -0.03 -10.22
N ASP A 230 -8.97 0.42 -11.21
CA ASP A 230 -8.60 -0.37 -12.40
C ASP A 230 -7.36 -1.27 -12.17
N GLY A 231 -6.82 -1.28 -10.95
CA GLY A 231 -5.67 -2.07 -10.53
C GLY A 231 -4.30 -1.44 -10.83
N THR A 232 -4.25 -0.20 -11.32
CA THR A 232 -2.98 0.51 -11.50
C THR A 232 -2.47 1.00 -10.14
N LEU A 233 -1.29 0.52 -9.72
CA LEU A 233 -0.56 1.13 -8.62
C LEU A 233 0.15 2.38 -9.12
N TRP A 234 -0.27 3.52 -8.61
CA TRP A 234 0.35 4.82 -8.84
C TRP A 234 1.37 5.08 -7.75
N MET A 235 2.63 5.19 -8.14
CA MET A 235 3.75 5.44 -7.23
C MET A 235 4.15 6.91 -7.25
N GLU A 236 4.45 7.44 -6.07
CA GLU A 236 4.93 8.80 -5.92
C GLU A 236 6.32 9.03 -6.52
N PHE A 237 6.54 10.20 -7.06
CA PHE A 237 7.88 10.68 -7.41
C PHE A 237 7.96 12.23 -7.29
N PRO A 238 8.98 12.82 -6.63
CA PRO A 238 10.03 12.14 -5.85
C PRO A 238 9.48 11.46 -4.61
N LYS A 239 10.21 10.48 -4.08
CA LYS A 239 9.80 9.76 -2.87
C LYS A 239 9.76 10.68 -1.66
N THR A 240 8.72 10.54 -0.84
CA THR A 240 8.55 11.35 0.39
C THR A 240 9.24 10.76 1.62
N GLY A 241 9.90 9.61 1.48
CA GLY A 241 10.70 8.96 2.54
C GLY A 241 10.06 7.75 3.20
N ASP A 242 8.80 7.47 2.96
CA ASP A 242 8.17 6.23 3.37
C ASP A 242 8.56 5.06 2.43
N PRO A 243 8.54 3.79 2.90
CA PRO A 243 8.85 2.66 2.05
C PRO A 243 7.78 2.51 0.96
N SER A 244 8.17 2.72 -0.28
CA SER A 244 7.34 2.49 -1.46
C SER A 244 8.08 1.63 -2.45
N ALA A 245 7.36 0.89 -3.29
CA ALA A 245 7.96 0.15 -4.40
C ALA A 245 8.84 1.09 -5.22
N SER A 246 10.08 0.68 -5.47
CA SER A 246 11.06 1.54 -6.11
C SER A 246 11.19 1.22 -7.58
N LEU A 247 10.67 2.11 -8.43
CA LEU A 247 11.09 2.18 -9.81
C LEU A 247 12.04 3.37 -9.98
N GLU A 248 13.06 3.19 -10.82
CA GLU A 248 13.96 4.28 -11.13
C GLU A 248 13.25 5.26 -12.09
N VAL A 249 13.13 6.50 -11.64
CA VAL A 249 12.55 7.61 -12.42
C VAL A 249 13.55 8.75 -12.47
N GLN A 250 13.71 9.33 -13.64
CA GLN A 250 14.57 10.50 -13.85
C GLN A 250 13.76 11.62 -14.47
N VAL A 251 13.80 12.81 -13.87
CA VAL A 251 13.22 14.05 -14.38
C VAL A 251 14.35 15.01 -14.70
N GLN A 252 14.44 15.45 -15.94
CA GLN A 252 15.47 16.38 -16.43
C GLN A 252 14.83 17.70 -16.83
N GLY A 253 15.50 18.80 -16.56
CA GLY A 253 15.09 20.16 -16.88
C GLY A 253 16.03 21.17 -16.25
N GLU A 254 16.04 22.41 -16.73
CA GLU A 254 16.91 23.44 -16.13
C GLU A 254 16.44 23.83 -14.73
N THR A 255 15.13 23.95 -14.52
CA THR A 255 14.51 24.39 -13.25
C THR A 255 13.18 23.70 -13.01
N PRO A 256 13.16 22.38 -12.73
CA PRO A 256 11.90 21.69 -12.46
C PRO A 256 11.20 22.25 -11.24
N LYS A 257 9.94 22.63 -11.36
CA LYS A 257 9.09 23.10 -10.27
C LYS A 257 7.93 22.14 -10.06
N TRP A 258 7.81 21.67 -8.83
CA TRP A 258 6.73 20.76 -8.44
C TRP A 258 5.51 21.55 -7.99
N PHE A 259 4.32 21.08 -8.39
CA PHE A 259 3.07 21.62 -7.90
C PHE A 259 2.18 20.49 -7.35
N ARG A 260 1.29 20.86 -6.42
CA ARG A 260 0.32 19.95 -5.81
C ARG A 260 -0.92 20.72 -5.37
N HIS A 261 -2.06 20.17 -5.71
CA HIS A 261 -3.38 20.63 -5.28
C HIS A 261 -4.13 19.48 -4.62
N HIS A 262 -5.18 19.79 -3.90
CA HIS A 262 -6.16 18.78 -3.48
C HIS A 262 -6.99 18.36 -4.70
N SER A 263 -7.35 17.07 -4.79
CA SER A 263 -8.05 16.52 -5.97
C SER A 263 -9.42 17.17 -6.23
N SER A 264 -10.06 17.72 -5.18
CA SER A 264 -11.31 18.47 -5.31
C SER A 264 -11.21 19.76 -6.15
N LYS A 265 -10.00 20.26 -6.40
CA LYS A 265 -9.76 21.38 -7.29
C LYS A 265 -9.59 20.97 -8.76
N VAL A 266 -9.57 19.67 -9.04
CA VAL A 266 -9.37 19.12 -10.37
C VAL A 266 -10.68 18.52 -10.88
N SER A 267 -10.99 18.74 -12.14
CA SER A 267 -12.18 18.22 -12.80
C SER A 267 -11.86 17.59 -14.15
N GLY A 268 -12.82 16.89 -14.77
CA GLY A 268 -12.78 16.46 -16.16
C GLY A 268 -12.04 15.16 -16.46
N GLY A 269 -11.38 14.52 -15.49
CA GLY A 269 -10.64 13.27 -15.70
C GLY A 269 -11.24 12.06 -14.96
N ARG A 270 -10.83 10.86 -15.35
CA ARG A 270 -11.16 9.61 -14.63
C ARG A 270 -10.44 9.50 -13.29
N LEU A 271 -9.25 10.09 -13.18
CA LEU A 271 -8.39 10.05 -11.99
C LEU A 271 -7.92 11.48 -11.64
N ASN A 272 -8.83 12.29 -11.12
CA ASN A 272 -8.54 13.70 -10.80
C ASN A 272 -7.36 13.85 -9.83
N TRP A 273 -7.20 12.91 -8.88
CA TRP A 273 -6.10 12.91 -7.93
C TRP A 273 -4.73 12.62 -8.57
N VAL A 274 -4.67 11.93 -9.72
CA VAL A 274 -3.43 11.75 -10.49
C VAL A 274 -2.99 13.05 -11.13
N ALA A 275 -3.94 13.81 -11.67
CA ALA A 275 -3.65 15.10 -12.29
C ALA A 275 -3.49 16.25 -11.29
N ALA A 276 -3.76 16.02 -9.99
CA ALA A 276 -3.69 17.06 -8.96
C ALA A 276 -2.26 17.50 -8.59
N SER A 277 -1.25 16.77 -9.04
CA SER A 277 0.15 17.12 -8.85
C SER A 277 0.93 16.94 -10.14
N GLY A 278 2.12 17.54 -10.21
CA GLY A 278 2.95 17.45 -11.41
C GLY A 278 4.24 18.24 -11.28
N VAL A 279 4.95 18.31 -12.39
CA VAL A 279 6.19 19.07 -12.55
C VAL A 279 6.12 19.92 -13.80
N GLU A 280 6.60 21.16 -13.72
CA GLU A 280 6.80 22.07 -14.84
C GLU A 280 8.29 22.41 -15.02
N GLY A 281 8.67 22.92 -16.19
CA GLY A 281 10.05 23.30 -16.49
C GLY A 281 10.97 22.12 -16.79
N LEU A 282 10.40 20.99 -17.22
CA LEU A 282 11.14 19.80 -17.59
C LEU A 282 11.35 19.70 -19.10
N SER A 283 12.40 18.98 -19.48
CA SER A 283 12.68 18.59 -20.87
C SER A 283 12.47 17.09 -21.10
N LYS A 284 12.50 16.27 -20.05
CA LYS A 284 12.42 14.81 -20.15
C LYS A 284 11.97 14.16 -18.84
N VAL A 285 11.18 13.09 -18.98
CA VAL A 285 10.92 12.09 -17.94
C VAL A 285 11.31 10.74 -18.50
N ARG A 286 12.10 9.98 -17.73
CA ARG A 286 12.47 8.61 -18.05
C ARG A 286 12.05 7.70 -16.90
N VAL A 287 11.31 6.64 -17.22
CA VAL A 287 10.82 5.66 -16.26
C VAL A 287 11.41 4.30 -16.63
N THR A 288 12.21 3.72 -15.74
CA THR A 288 12.79 2.39 -15.93
C THR A 288 11.70 1.32 -15.80
N LEU A 289 11.63 0.41 -16.76
CA LEU A 289 10.71 -0.72 -16.73
C LEU A 289 11.28 -1.81 -15.79
N PRO A 290 10.49 -2.30 -14.84
CA PRO A 290 10.95 -3.36 -13.95
C PRO A 290 11.09 -4.70 -14.68
N GLY A 291 12.07 -5.48 -14.25
CA GLY A 291 12.41 -6.78 -14.77
C GLY A 291 13.86 -6.86 -15.27
N LEU A 292 14.46 -8.05 -15.12
CA LEU A 292 15.83 -8.30 -15.57
C LEU A 292 15.79 -8.86 -17.01
N GLU A 293 16.66 -8.33 -17.89
CA GLU A 293 16.88 -8.84 -19.25
C GLU A 293 15.59 -9.08 -20.07
N LEU A 294 14.66 -8.12 -20.02
CA LEU A 294 13.39 -8.24 -20.74
C LEU A 294 13.58 -8.18 -22.26
N PRO A 295 12.81 -8.97 -23.02
CA PRO A 295 12.66 -8.75 -24.44
C PRO A 295 11.99 -7.41 -24.72
N GLN A 296 12.18 -6.86 -25.90
CA GLN A 296 11.47 -5.70 -26.36
C GLN A 296 9.96 -6.01 -26.42
N ARG A 297 9.12 -5.13 -25.84
CA ARG A 297 7.67 -5.28 -25.77
C ARG A 297 6.95 -4.02 -26.24
N ARG A 298 5.65 -4.18 -26.50
CA ARG A 298 4.76 -3.07 -26.78
C ARG A 298 4.01 -2.65 -25.54
N TYR A 299 3.84 -1.36 -25.39
CA TYR A 299 3.15 -0.76 -24.25
C TYR A 299 2.13 0.29 -24.73
N GLN A 300 1.03 0.36 -24.01
CA GLN A 300 0.20 1.55 -23.98
C GLN A 300 0.79 2.50 -22.94
N VAL A 301 1.02 3.75 -23.33
CA VAL A 301 1.49 4.82 -22.47
C VAL A 301 0.42 5.89 -22.39
N ASN A 302 -0.06 6.18 -21.17
CA ASN A 302 -1.01 7.25 -20.91
C ASN A 302 -0.29 8.41 -20.22
N LEU A 303 -0.41 9.60 -20.78
CA LEU A 303 0.16 10.83 -20.23
C LEU A 303 -0.96 11.70 -19.64
N PHE A 304 -0.74 12.18 -18.41
CA PHE A 304 -1.68 13.04 -17.70
C PHE A 304 -1.12 14.45 -17.56
N PHE A 305 -1.96 15.42 -17.88
CA PHE A 305 -1.62 16.84 -17.85
C PHE A 305 -2.70 17.62 -17.09
N LEU A 306 -2.30 18.71 -16.48
CA LEU A 306 -3.19 19.69 -15.90
C LEU A 306 -2.53 21.07 -15.96
N GLU A 307 -3.21 22.09 -16.47
CA GLU A 307 -2.77 23.47 -16.29
C GLU A 307 -3.20 23.96 -14.89
N PRO A 308 -2.24 24.12 -13.94
CA PRO A 308 -2.58 24.48 -12.57
C PRO A 308 -3.03 25.94 -12.41
N GLU A 309 -2.60 26.83 -13.29
CA GLU A 309 -2.81 28.27 -13.18
C GLU A 309 -3.95 28.77 -14.05
N THR A 310 -4.69 29.74 -13.57
CA THR A 310 -5.71 30.44 -14.35
C THR A 310 -5.07 31.41 -15.36
N GLY A 311 -5.76 31.64 -16.50
CA GLY A 311 -5.30 32.60 -17.52
C GLY A 311 -4.14 32.13 -18.40
N GLN A 312 -3.80 30.85 -18.42
CA GLN A 312 -2.68 30.30 -19.18
C GLN A 312 -3.03 29.81 -20.59
N THR A 313 -4.29 29.87 -21.04
CA THR A 313 -4.67 29.49 -22.40
C THR A 313 -3.88 30.29 -23.45
N GLY A 314 -3.19 29.58 -24.34
CA GLY A 314 -2.28 30.17 -25.33
C GLY A 314 -0.92 30.63 -24.79
N ARG A 315 -0.66 30.53 -23.51
CA ARG A 315 0.61 30.95 -22.90
C ARG A 315 1.61 29.82 -22.70
N ARG A 316 1.12 28.58 -22.60
CA ARG A 316 1.94 27.38 -22.49
C ARG A 316 1.67 26.49 -23.70
N ILE A 317 2.66 26.37 -24.56
CA ILE A 317 2.59 25.54 -25.77
C ILE A 317 3.89 24.76 -25.92
N PHE A 318 3.79 23.44 -26.06
CA PHE A 318 4.95 22.57 -26.21
C PHE A 318 4.62 21.31 -27.03
N ASP A 319 5.66 20.68 -27.56
CA ASP A 319 5.54 19.38 -28.22
C ASP A 319 5.94 18.27 -27.27
N VAL A 320 5.39 17.07 -27.47
CA VAL A 320 5.70 15.86 -26.67
C VAL A 320 6.13 14.74 -27.62
N ALA A 321 7.20 14.07 -27.27
CA ALA A 321 7.62 12.85 -27.95
C ALA A 321 7.77 11.69 -26.98
N ILE A 322 7.44 10.48 -27.43
CA ILE A 322 7.65 9.22 -26.69
C ILE A 322 8.65 8.38 -27.49
N GLN A 323 9.72 7.88 -26.83
CA GLN A 323 10.81 7.13 -27.47
C GLN A 323 11.36 7.85 -28.73
N GLY A 324 11.50 9.19 -28.65
CA GLY A 324 11.99 10.03 -29.74
C GLY A 324 10.97 10.31 -30.86
N ARG A 325 9.80 9.67 -30.87
CA ARG A 325 8.74 9.94 -31.85
C ARG A 325 7.79 11.02 -31.36
N GLU A 326 7.62 12.10 -32.12
CA GLU A 326 6.64 13.14 -31.80
C GLU A 326 5.22 12.55 -31.79
N VAL A 327 4.51 12.71 -30.67
CA VAL A 327 3.16 12.19 -30.45
C VAL A 327 2.13 13.29 -30.22
N LEU A 328 2.56 14.46 -29.71
CA LEU A 328 1.72 15.65 -29.57
C LEU A 328 2.50 16.86 -30.09
N LYS A 329 1.86 17.62 -30.95
CA LYS A 329 2.39 18.86 -31.48
C LYS A 329 1.53 20.03 -31.03
N ASP A 330 2.20 21.13 -30.66
CA ASP A 330 1.55 22.38 -30.24
C ASP A 330 0.52 22.18 -29.12
N LEU A 331 0.86 21.34 -28.12
CA LEU A 331 -0.02 21.06 -27.00
C LEU A 331 -0.21 22.32 -26.14
N ASP A 332 -1.44 22.81 -26.09
CA ASP A 332 -1.96 23.78 -25.13
C ASP A 332 -2.91 23.05 -24.19
N VAL A 333 -2.42 22.71 -23.00
CA VAL A 333 -3.17 21.89 -22.02
C VAL A 333 -4.49 22.55 -21.65
N ALA A 334 -4.48 23.85 -21.29
CA ALA A 334 -5.68 24.56 -20.89
C ALA A 334 -6.74 24.59 -22.00
N ARG A 335 -6.31 24.82 -23.24
CA ARG A 335 -7.22 24.82 -24.40
C ARG A 335 -7.82 23.45 -24.64
N GLN A 336 -6.99 22.40 -24.66
CA GLN A 336 -7.44 21.04 -24.98
C GLN A 336 -8.25 20.38 -23.86
N ALA A 337 -8.04 20.79 -22.61
CA ALA A 337 -8.83 20.35 -21.47
C ALA A 337 -10.16 21.13 -21.32
N GLY A 338 -10.33 22.24 -22.05
CA GLY A 338 -11.49 23.12 -21.92
C GLY A 338 -11.41 24.06 -20.72
N GLY A 339 -10.21 24.37 -20.24
CA GLY A 339 -9.93 25.29 -19.15
C GLY A 339 -8.80 24.86 -18.24
N PRO A 340 -8.33 25.74 -17.34
CA PRO A 340 -7.38 25.39 -16.31
C PRO A 340 -8.03 24.48 -15.25
N GLN A 341 -7.21 23.80 -14.44
CA GLN A 341 -7.64 22.86 -13.39
C GLN A 341 -8.56 21.74 -13.91
N ARG A 342 -8.43 21.42 -15.18
CA ARG A 342 -9.10 20.30 -15.82
C ARG A 342 -8.05 19.30 -16.30
N SER A 343 -8.26 18.04 -15.91
CA SER A 343 -7.39 16.93 -16.30
C SER A 343 -7.48 16.68 -17.80
N LEU A 344 -6.33 16.49 -18.43
CA LEU A 344 -6.18 16.07 -19.81
C LEU A 344 -5.40 14.78 -19.86
N GLU A 345 -6.01 13.71 -20.35
CA GLU A 345 -5.36 12.41 -20.56
C GLU A 345 -5.14 12.18 -22.07
N ARG A 346 -3.98 11.64 -22.41
CA ARG A 346 -3.63 11.25 -23.79
C ARG A 346 -3.04 9.85 -23.79
N GLN A 347 -3.62 8.97 -24.58
CA GLN A 347 -3.26 7.56 -24.70
C GLN A 347 -2.50 7.30 -26.00
N PHE A 348 -1.42 6.53 -25.89
CA PHE A 348 -0.58 6.11 -27.02
C PHE A 348 -0.35 4.61 -26.94
N THR A 349 -0.73 3.89 -27.98
CA THR A 349 -0.56 2.44 -28.10
C THR A 349 0.62 2.07 -28.98
N GLY A 350 1.11 0.83 -28.90
CA GLY A 350 2.19 0.32 -29.72
C GLY A 350 3.55 0.95 -29.42
N VAL A 351 3.74 1.54 -28.25
CA VAL A 351 5.04 2.09 -27.83
C VAL A 351 6.00 0.95 -27.57
N VAL A 352 7.02 0.86 -28.39
CA VAL A 352 8.03 -0.21 -28.28
C VAL A 352 9.12 0.19 -27.30
N ALA A 353 9.34 -0.61 -26.28
CA ALA A 353 10.39 -0.37 -25.28
C ALA A 353 10.99 -1.69 -24.76
N LYS A 354 12.21 -1.62 -24.23
CA LYS A 354 12.92 -2.74 -23.63
C LYS A 354 13.14 -2.52 -22.14
N ASP A 355 13.78 -1.43 -21.77
CA ASP A 355 14.29 -1.13 -20.44
C ASP A 355 13.72 0.14 -19.80
N HIS A 356 13.17 1.05 -20.61
CA HIS A 356 12.58 2.29 -20.12
C HIS A 356 11.56 2.88 -21.10
N ILE A 357 10.68 3.71 -20.54
CA ILE A 357 9.83 4.65 -21.29
C ILE A 357 10.42 6.05 -21.13
N GLU A 358 10.72 6.69 -22.22
CA GLU A 358 11.19 8.08 -22.28
C GLU A 358 10.12 8.98 -22.88
N VAL A 359 9.78 10.05 -22.16
CA VAL A 359 8.89 11.12 -22.61
C VAL A 359 9.70 12.41 -22.64
N SER A 360 9.81 13.05 -23.79
CA SER A 360 10.55 14.30 -23.96
C SER A 360 9.63 15.46 -24.37
N PHE A 361 10.02 16.66 -23.98
CA PHE A 361 9.22 17.87 -24.11
C PHE A 361 10.04 18.95 -24.79
N ARG A 362 9.47 19.62 -25.80
CA ARG A 362 10.07 20.77 -26.47
C ARG A 362 9.20 21.99 -26.27
N ALA A 363 9.65 22.93 -25.47
CA ALA A 363 8.98 24.20 -25.26
C ALA A 363 8.91 25.01 -26.52
N LYS A 364 7.73 25.60 -26.85
CA LYS A 364 7.53 26.64 -27.83
C LYS A 364 7.16 27.96 -27.18
N ARG A 365 6.35 27.88 -26.13
CA ARG A 365 5.95 29.03 -25.32
C ARG A 365 5.71 28.58 -23.87
N GLY A 366 6.27 29.27 -22.92
CA GLY A 366 6.19 28.89 -21.52
C GLY A 366 6.92 27.58 -21.21
N LEU A 367 6.76 27.07 -19.99
CA LEU A 367 7.43 25.87 -19.51
C LEU A 367 6.56 24.62 -19.76
N PRO A 368 7.08 23.54 -20.34
CA PRO A 368 6.36 22.27 -20.42
C PRO A 368 5.99 21.75 -19.05
N LEU A 369 4.93 20.97 -18.96
CA LEU A 369 4.52 20.31 -17.72
C LEU A 369 3.96 18.90 -17.98
N ILE A 370 3.95 18.06 -16.95
CA ILE A 370 3.28 16.77 -16.92
C ILE A 370 2.92 16.41 -15.48
N CYS A 371 1.79 15.70 -15.29
CA CYS A 371 1.33 15.21 -13.99
C CYS A 371 1.74 13.77 -13.74
N ALA A 372 1.60 12.91 -14.74
CA ALA A 372 1.86 11.48 -14.53
C ALA A 372 2.08 10.73 -15.85
N VAL A 373 2.70 9.55 -15.71
CA VAL A 373 2.91 8.57 -16.78
C VAL A 373 2.37 7.22 -16.31
N GLU A 374 1.40 6.66 -17.03
CA GLU A 374 0.93 5.29 -16.84
C GLU A 374 1.49 4.40 -17.94
N VAL A 375 1.97 3.23 -17.58
CA VAL A 375 2.53 2.24 -18.50
C VAL A 375 1.77 0.94 -18.34
N ILE A 376 1.23 0.42 -19.45
CA ILE A 376 0.46 -0.82 -19.50
C ILE A 376 1.05 -1.69 -20.60
N ALA A 377 1.51 -2.90 -20.26
CA ALA A 377 1.98 -3.85 -21.26
C ALA A 377 0.82 -4.28 -22.16
N GLU A 378 1.00 -4.22 -23.45
CA GLU A 378 0.03 -4.77 -24.40
C GLU A 378 0.16 -6.30 -24.39
N SER A 379 -0.98 -7.00 -24.48
CA SER A 379 -0.96 -8.44 -24.70
C SER A 379 -0.25 -8.72 -26.04
N GLU A 380 0.67 -9.67 -26.03
CA GLU A 380 1.13 -10.22 -27.30
C GLU A 380 -0.12 -10.74 -28.04
N ALA A 381 -0.32 -10.30 -29.25
CA ALA A 381 -1.36 -10.87 -30.08
C ALA A 381 -1.10 -12.37 -30.22
N PRO A 382 -2.14 -13.22 -30.11
CA PRO A 382 -2.00 -14.67 -30.18
C PRO A 382 -1.39 -15.11 -31.52
#